data_e1e1e4640f8bba4adf8098e6aea9d002
#
_entry.id   e1e1e4640f8bba4adf8098e6aea9d002
#
_cell.length_a   1.000
_cell.length_b   1.000
_cell.length_c   1.000
_cell.angle_alpha   90.00
_cell.angle_beta   90.00
_cell.angle_gamma   90.00
#
_symmetry.space_group_name_H-M   'P 1'
#
loop_
_entity.id
_entity.type
_entity.pdbx_description
1 polymer ?
#
loop_
_entity_poly.entity_id
_entity_poly.type
_entity_poly.pdbx_seq_one_letter_code
_entity_poly.pdbx_strand_id
1 'polypeptide(L)'
;IYVHVDAKSKDFNPAFFEGSVKRGTLHFVHRIPVTWGGDSQIKAEIILLEEALKSNSDYYHLISGFDLPLHSMDYFDSFFEQHAGKEFVQFSEIGETMRQRTRDRIAIYHPLQNAVGRNVGQIERIMFVTQRLLLHIDRLRGSGLVLGKGTNWFTITQAFARYVIDEWPQ
;
A
#
# COMPACT_ATOMS: atom_id res chain seq x y z
N ILE A 1 -0.77 17.73 1.73
CA ILE A 1 -0.44 16.64 0.79
C ILE A 1 0.89 16.05 1.23
N TYR A 2 0.95 14.73 1.42
CA TYR A 2 2.16 13.98 1.77
C TYR A 2 2.62 13.18 0.56
N VAL A 3 3.89 13.25 0.21
CA VAL A 3 4.43 12.63 -1.00
C VAL A 3 5.65 11.78 -0.66
N HIS A 4 5.59 10.51 -1.00
CA HIS A 4 6.74 9.62 -1.02
C HIS A 4 7.29 9.54 -2.45
N VAL A 5 8.57 9.79 -2.61
CA VAL A 5 9.28 9.62 -3.89
C VAL A 5 10.30 8.51 -3.73
N ASP A 6 10.28 7.51 -4.62
CA ASP A 6 11.23 6.39 -4.58
C ASP A 6 12.67 6.89 -4.45
N ALA A 7 13.41 6.39 -3.46
CA ALA A 7 14.82 6.78 -3.24
C ALA A 7 15.72 6.47 -4.45
N LYS A 8 15.30 5.57 -5.34
CA LYS A 8 16.01 5.27 -6.59
C LYS A 8 15.89 6.38 -7.64
N SER A 9 14.93 7.29 -7.50
CA SER A 9 14.81 8.47 -8.37
C SER A 9 15.89 9.47 -8.03
N LYS A 10 16.92 9.55 -8.89
CA LYS A 10 18.11 10.40 -8.69
C LYS A 10 17.85 11.87 -9.00
N ASP A 11 16.93 12.13 -9.92
CA ASP A 11 16.65 13.48 -10.44
C ASP A 11 15.57 14.20 -9.62
N PHE A 12 15.18 13.66 -8.46
CA PHE A 12 14.20 14.29 -7.60
C PHE A 12 14.77 15.55 -6.93
N ASN A 13 14.11 16.67 -7.19
CA ASN A 13 14.39 17.93 -6.52
C ASN A 13 13.09 18.53 -5.98
N PRO A 14 12.90 18.66 -4.66
CA PRO A 14 11.71 19.25 -4.06
C PRO A 14 11.39 20.66 -4.56
N ALA A 15 12.42 21.45 -4.91
CA ALA A 15 12.24 22.81 -5.39
C ALA A 15 11.39 22.91 -6.67
N PHE A 16 11.34 21.84 -7.48
CA PHE A 16 10.47 21.82 -8.66
C PHE A 16 8.96 21.84 -8.34
N PHE A 17 8.62 21.58 -7.09
CA PHE A 17 7.24 21.53 -6.63
C PHE A 17 6.83 22.77 -5.82
N GLU A 18 7.74 23.74 -5.66
CA GLU A 18 7.42 25.00 -5.01
C GLU A 18 6.31 25.73 -5.75
N GLY A 19 5.28 26.15 -5.01
CA GLY A 19 4.10 26.81 -5.59
C GLY A 19 3.15 25.91 -6.38
N SER A 20 3.40 24.59 -6.47
CA SER A 20 2.49 23.67 -7.17
C SER A 20 1.17 23.47 -6.43
N VAL A 21 1.15 23.61 -5.11
CA VAL A 21 -0.03 23.50 -4.26
C VAL A 21 -0.58 24.89 -3.95
N LYS A 22 -1.78 25.20 -4.40
CA LYS A 22 -2.43 26.50 -4.18
C LYS A 22 -3.15 26.60 -2.84
N ARG A 23 -3.65 25.48 -2.32
CA ARG A 23 -4.30 25.38 -1.02
C ARG A 23 -3.70 24.23 -0.25
N GLY A 24 -3.32 24.45 0.99
CA GLY A 24 -2.66 23.46 1.85
C GLY A 24 -1.14 23.47 1.72
N THR A 25 -0.51 22.45 2.29
CA THR A 25 0.95 22.29 2.36
C THR A 25 1.37 21.00 1.67
N LEU A 26 2.57 21.01 1.10
CA LEU A 26 3.21 19.85 0.49
C LEU A 26 4.36 19.37 1.38
N HIS A 27 4.31 18.11 1.78
CA HIS A 27 5.33 17.48 2.62
C HIS A 27 5.93 16.28 1.89
N PHE A 28 7.24 16.28 1.72
CA PHE A 28 7.97 15.12 1.26
C PHE A 28 8.39 14.29 2.47
N VAL A 29 7.94 13.04 2.53
CA VAL A 29 8.28 12.13 3.62
C VAL A 29 9.64 11.47 3.40
N HIS A 30 10.12 10.76 4.42
CA HIS A 30 11.35 9.97 4.30
C HIS A 30 11.26 8.99 3.11
N ARG A 31 12.30 9.03 2.27
CA ARG A 31 12.35 8.24 1.04
C ARG A 31 13.03 6.90 1.28
N ILE A 32 12.36 5.83 0.87
CA ILE A 32 12.95 4.50 0.82
C ILE A 32 12.99 3.98 -0.62
N PRO A 33 13.90 3.04 -0.95
CA PRO A 33 13.88 2.38 -2.24
C PRO A 33 12.69 1.45 -2.33
N VAL A 34 11.83 1.65 -3.35
CA VAL A 34 10.61 0.87 -3.53
C VAL A 34 10.82 -0.15 -4.65
N THR A 35 10.53 -1.42 -4.35
CA THR A 35 10.54 -2.50 -5.34
C THR A 35 9.12 -2.92 -5.65
N TRP A 36 8.73 -2.84 -6.91
CA TRP A 36 7.38 -3.19 -7.33
C TRP A 36 7.04 -4.65 -7.04
N GLY A 37 5.95 -4.87 -6.31
CA GLY A 37 5.55 -6.19 -5.81
C GLY A 37 6.30 -6.66 -4.57
N GLY A 38 7.22 -5.85 -4.02
CA GLY A 38 7.88 -6.10 -2.75
C GLY A 38 7.15 -5.47 -1.56
N ASP A 39 7.55 -5.79 -0.34
CA ASP A 39 7.02 -5.23 0.91
C ASP A 39 7.34 -3.73 1.07
N SER A 40 8.35 -3.24 0.36
CA SER A 40 8.74 -1.83 0.35
C SER A 40 7.64 -0.89 -0.17
N GLN A 41 6.70 -1.40 -0.98
CA GLN A 41 5.51 -0.61 -1.36
C GLN A 41 4.64 -0.34 -0.13
N ILE A 42 4.34 -1.37 0.65
CA ILE A 42 3.55 -1.24 1.88
C ILE A 42 4.28 -0.36 2.90
N LYS A 43 5.61 -0.53 3.03
CA LYS A 43 6.42 0.34 3.92
C LYS A 43 6.34 1.82 3.52
N ALA A 44 6.34 2.13 2.23
CA ALA A 44 6.16 3.50 1.77
C ALA A 44 4.77 4.06 2.09
N GLU A 45 3.72 3.24 1.99
CA GLU A 45 2.35 3.60 2.37
C GLU A 45 2.24 3.84 3.89
N ILE A 46 2.88 3.00 4.70
CA ILE A 46 2.92 3.19 6.16
C ILE A 46 3.65 4.49 6.53
N ILE A 47 4.81 4.78 5.93
CA ILE A 47 5.54 6.03 6.15
C ILE A 47 4.66 7.25 5.81
N LEU A 48 3.92 7.18 4.69
CA LEU A 48 2.98 8.24 4.30
C LEU A 48 1.88 8.42 5.34
N LEU A 49 1.31 7.32 5.81
CA LEU A 49 0.20 7.33 6.75
C LEU A 49 0.63 7.83 8.13
N GLU A 50 1.78 7.40 8.64
CA GLU A 50 2.38 7.88 9.90
C GLU A 50 2.60 9.40 9.88
N GLU A 51 3.18 9.93 8.80
CA GLU A 51 3.39 11.35 8.66
C GLU A 51 2.07 12.13 8.50
N ALA A 52 1.13 11.59 7.72
CA ALA A 52 -0.16 12.22 7.48
C ALA A 52 -1.02 12.27 8.75
N LEU A 53 -0.94 11.27 9.62
CA LEU A 53 -1.67 11.23 10.90
C LEU A 53 -1.31 12.39 11.84
N LYS A 54 -0.15 13.02 11.67
CA LYS A 54 0.25 14.21 12.43
C LYS A 54 -0.60 15.43 12.10
N SER A 55 -1.26 15.48 10.92
CA SER A 55 -2.13 16.58 10.52
C SER A 55 -3.54 16.51 11.11
N ASN A 56 -3.92 15.37 11.68
CA ASN A 56 -5.20 15.17 12.33
C ASN A 56 -6.41 15.44 11.42
N SER A 57 -6.33 14.94 10.17
CA SER A 57 -7.40 15.06 9.16
C SER A 57 -8.49 14.01 9.39
N ASP A 58 -9.72 14.29 8.97
CA ASP A 58 -10.86 13.35 9.10
C ASP A 58 -10.71 12.14 8.18
N TYR A 59 -10.17 12.35 6.98
CA TYR A 59 -9.95 11.33 5.96
C TYR A 59 -8.54 11.37 5.39
N TYR A 60 -8.05 10.19 5.03
CA TYR A 60 -6.77 9.98 4.33
C TYR A 60 -7.02 9.25 3.02
N HIS A 61 -6.58 9.86 1.92
CA HIS A 61 -6.73 9.32 0.57
C HIS A 61 -5.37 8.86 0.05
N LEU A 62 -5.22 7.57 -0.23
CA LEU A 62 -4.03 7.07 -0.92
C LEU A 62 -4.26 7.10 -2.42
N ILE A 63 -3.43 7.85 -3.13
CA ILE A 63 -3.44 7.97 -4.57
C ILE A 63 -2.01 7.83 -5.13
N SER A 64 -1.87 7.54 -6.41
CA SER A 64 -0.56 7.56 -7.07
C SER A 64 -0.25 8.92 -7.69
N GLY A 65 1.00 9.13 -8.10
CA GLY A 65 1.40 10.33 -8.79
C GLY A 65 0.78 10.51 -10.19
N PHE A 66 0.02 9.53 -10.68
CA PHE A 66 -0.71 9.59 -11.95
C PHE A 66 -2.21 9.80 -11.78
N ASP A 67 -2.71 9.74 -10.55
CA ASP A 67 -4.13 9.90 -10.26
C ASP A 67 -4.47 11.38 -10.12
N LEU A 68 -5.65 11.74 -10.63
CA LEU A 68 -6.20 13.10 -10.51
C LEU A 68 -7.64 13.04 -10.00
N PRO A 69 -8.05 14.00 -9.16
CA PRO A 69 -9.45 14.11 -8.75
C PRO A 69 -10.34 14.38 -9.97
N LEU A 70 -11.45 13.64 -10.09
CA LEU A 70 -12.42 13.80 -11.17
C LEU A 70 -13.45 14.91 -10.88
N HIS A 71 -13.53 15.33 -9.62
CA HIS A 71 -14.49 16.35 -9.15
C HIS A 71 -13.76 17.48 -8.45
N SER A 72 -14.47 18.60 -8.24
CA SER A 72 -13.95 19.73 -7.48
C SER A 72 -13.73 19.37 -6.00
N MET A 73 -12.88 20.14 -5.31
CA MET A 73 -12.69 19.94 -3.87
C MET A 73 -13.96 20.14 -3.06
N ASP A 74 -14.81 21.11 -3.45
CA ASP A 74 -16.11 21.33 -2.79
C ASP A 74 -17.03 20.10 -2.90
N TYR A 75 -16.97 19.39 -4.03
CA TYR A 75 -17.68 18.10 -4.17
C TYR A 75 -17.11 17.04 -3.24
N PHE A 76 -15.77 16.94 -3.14
CA PHE A 76 -15.12 16.02 -2.22
C PHE A 76 -15.53 16.29 -0.77
N ASP A 77 -15.46 17.53 -0.34
CA ASP A 77 -15.82 17.93 1.02
C ASP A 77 -17.28 17.53 1.32
N SER A 78 -18.21 17.91 0.44
CA SER A 78 -19.63 17.55 0.60
C SER A 78 -19.87 16.03 0.58
N PHE A 79 -19.16 15.29 -0.27
CA PHE A 79 -19.28 13.83 -0.35
C PHE A 79 -18.83 13.16 0.95
N PHE A 80 -17.69 13.55 1.50
CA PHE A 80 -17.17 12.93 2.72
C PHE A 80 -17.92 13.39 3.96
N GLU A 81 -18.46 14.60 3.99
CA GLU A 81 -19.39 15.03 5.05
C GLU A 81 -20.66 14.14 5.07
N GLN A 82 -21.27 13.89 3.90
CA GLN A 82 -22.45 13.03 3.79
C GLN A 82 -22.17 11.56 4.13
N HIS A 83 -20.91 11.13 4.02
CA HIS A 83 -20.48 9.76 4.27
C HIS A 83 -19.56 9.65 5.48
N ALA A 84 -19.67 10.59 6.43
CA ALA A 84 -18.82 10.64 7.60
C ALA A 84 -18.75 9.28 8.33
N GLY A 85 -17.53 8.85 8.66
CA GLY A 85 -17.26 7.58 9.34
C GLY A 85 -17.30 6.33 8.45
N LYS A 86 -17.47 6.46 7.14
CA LYS A 86 -17.39 5.32 6.21
C LYS A 86 -15.97 5.14 5.69
N GLU A 87 -15.53 3.88 5.63
CA GLU A 87 -14.29 3.47 4.98
C GLU A 87 -14.53 3.13 3.51
N PHE A 88 -13.68 3.59 2.62
CA PHE A 88 -13.76 3.31 1.18
C PHE A 88 -12.56 2.44 0.79
N VAL A 89 -12.71 1.14 0.99
CA VAL A 89 -11.71 0.13 0.66
C VAL A 89 -12.36 -0.87 -0.30
N GLN A 90 -11.74 -1.09 -1.43
CA GLN A 90 -12.26 -2.03 -2.42
C GLN A 90 -11.85 -3.46 -2.09
N PHE A 91 -12.84 -4.33 -1.91
CA PHE A 91 -12.66 -5.76 -1.88
C PHE A 91 -13.27 -6.37 -3.13
N SER A 92 -12.48 -7.16 -3.86
CA SER A 92 -12.96 -7.90 -5.02
C SER A 92 -13.42 -9.28 -4.57
N GLU A 93 -14.60 -9.69 -5.02
CA GLU A 93 -14.98 -11.09 -4.96
C GLU A 93 -14.07 -11.90 -5.86
N ILE A 94 -13.45 -12.92 -5.28
CA ILE A 94 -12.56 -13.82 -6.02
C ILE A 94 -13.14 -15.22 -6.00
N GLY A 95 -13.32 -15.82 -7.19
CA GLY A 95 -13.69 -17.22 -7.32
C GLY A 95 -12.62 -18.14 -6.74
N GLU A 96 -12.99 -19.38 -6.48
CA GLU A 96 -12.14 -20.36 -5.79
C GLU A 96 -10.76 -20.54 -6.44
N THR A 97 -10.70 -20.60 -7.77
CA THR A 97 -9.43 -20.73 -8.51
C THR A 97 -8.49 -19.54 -8.24
N MET A 98 -9.03 -18.32 -8.21
CA MET A 98 -8.22 -17.11 -7.94
C MET A 98 -7.81 -17.05 -6.46
N ARG A 99 -8.70 -17.46 -5.57
CA ARG A 99 -8.42 -17.56 -4.12
C ARG A 99 -7.27 -18.54 -3.88
N GLN A 100 -7.30 -19.72 -4.49
CA GLN A 100 -6.23 -20.70 -4.39
C GLN A 100 -4.90 -20.17 -4.94
N ARG A 101 -4.89 -19.51 -6.10
CA ARG A 101 -3.69 -18.89 -6.67
C ARG A 101 -3.13 -17.78 -5.77
N THR A 102 -3.99 -16.98 -5.17
CA THR A 102 -3.59 -15.92 -4.23
C THR A 102 -2.99 -16.55 -2.97
N ARG A 103 -3.65 -17.58 -2.43
CA ARG A 103 -3.16 -18.33 -1.29
C ARG A 103 -1.78 -18.94 -1.57
N ASP A 104 -1.62 -19.61 -2.70
CA ASP A 104 -0.36 -20.26 -3.08
C ASP A 104 0.81 -19.26 -3.14
N ARG A 105 0.53 -18.01 -3.50
CA ARG A 105 1.55 -16.95 -3.55
C ARG A 105 1.97 -16.44 -2.18
N ILE A 106 1.02 -16.28 -1.25
CA ILE A 106 1.30 -15.69 0.07
C ILE A 106 1.59 -16.71 1.15
N ALA A 107 1.29 -18.01 0.90
CA ALA A 107 1.52 -19.09 1.84
C ALA A 107 3.01 -19.44 2.02
N ILE A 108 3.87 -18.94 1.16
CA ILE A 108 5.32 -19.24 1.17
C ILE A 108 6.14 -17.96 1.32
N TYR A 109 7.44 -18.10 1.56
CA TYR A 109 8.36 -16.98 1.65
C TYR A 109 8.92 -16.60 0.28
N HIS A 110 9.09 -15.31 0.05
CA HIS A 110 9.70 -14.71 -1.14
C HIS A 110 10.94 -13.88 -0.78
N PRO A 111 12.02 -14.50 -0.31
CA PRO A 111 13.15 -13.77 0.27
C PRO A 111 13.90 -12.88 -0.71
N LEU A 112 13.83 -13.17 -2.01
CA LEU A 112 14.49 -12.38 -3.05
C LEU A 112 13.61 -11.31 -3.66
N GLN A 113 12.32 -11.23 -3.30
CA GLN A 113 11.35 -10.34 -3.95
C GLN A 113 11.73 -8.86 -3.81
N ASN A 114 12.28 -8.45 -2.68
CA ASN A 114 12.75 -7.08 -2.48
C ASN A 114 13.97 -6.72 -3.33
N ALA A 115 14.79 -7.70 -3.71
CA ALA A 115 15.96 -7.48 -4.53
C ALA A 115 15.63 -7.50 -6.03
N VAL A 116 14.78 -8.44 -6.47
CA VAL A 116 14.53 -8.68 -7.91
C VAL A 116 13.14 -8.25 -8.38
N GLY A 117 12.26 -7.86 -7.48
CA GLY A 117 10.89 -7.47 -7.79
C GLY A 117 10.09 -8.64 -8.40
N ARG A 118 9.38 -8.37 -9.49
CA ARG A 118 8.59 -9.39 -10.21
C ARG A 118 9.40 -10.26 -11.17
N ASN A 119 10.66 -9.92 -11.41
CA ASN A 119 11.56 -10.69 -12.29
C ASN A 119 12.13 -11.89 -11.54
N VAL A 120 11.27 -12.84 -11.26
CA VAL A 120 11.59 -14.06 -10.53
C VAL A 120 12.48 -14.93 -11.40
N GLY A 121 13.74 -15.06 -11.04
CA GLY A 121 14.70 -15.95 -11.70
C GLY A 121 14.41 -17.44 -11.44
N GLN A 122 15.15 -18.31 -12.12
CA GLN A 122 15.05 -19.77 -11.92
C GLN A 122 15.32 -20.18 -10.45
N ILE A 123 16.18 -19.45 -9.75
CA ILE A 123 16.51 -19.71 -8.34
C ILE A 123 15.26 -19.59 -7.46
N GLU A 124 14.44 -18.56 -7.66
CA GLU A 124 13.22 -18.38 -6.86
C GLU A 124 12.18 -19.46 -7.18
N ARG A 125 12.11 -19.91 -8.44
CA ARG A 125 11.25 -21.06 -8.79
C ARG A 125 11.68 -22.33 -8.07
N ILE A 126 12.98 -22.59 -7.97
CA ILE A 126 13.52 -23.74 -7.22
C ILE A 126 13.18 -23.59 -5.72
N MET A 127 13.41 -22.42 -5.15
CA MET A 127 13.06 -22.15 -3.75
C MET A 127 11.55 -22.33 -3.50
N PHE A 128 10.73 -21.95 -4.45
CA PHE A 128 9.29 -22.12 -4.41
C PHE A 128 8.88 -23.59 -4.33
N VAL A 129 9.42 -24.39 -5.25
CA VAL A 129 9.17 -25.84 -5.31
C VAL A 129 9.67 -26.51 -4.04
N THR A 130 10.84 -26.16 -3.56
CA THR A 130 11.44 -26.72 -2.33
C THR A 130 10.57 -26.41 -1.11
N GLN A 131 10.16 -25.17 -0.93
CA GLN A 131 9.28 -24.78 0.19
C GLN A 131 7.97 -25.55 0.17
N ARG A 132 7.37 -25.71 -1.01
CA ARG A 132 6.06 -26.33 -1.14
C ARG A 132 6.11 -27.86 -1.03
N LEU A 133 7.06 -28.53 -1.72
CA LEU A 133 7.08 -29.97 -1.84
C LEU A 133 7.91 -30.67 -0.76
N LEU A 134 9.03 -30.05 -0.34
CA LEU A 134 9.92 -30.68 0.62
C LEU A 134 9.67 -30.17 2.05
N LEU A 135 9.51 -28.86 2.22
CA LEU A 135 9.39 -28.25 3.55
C LEU A 135 7.93 -28.09 3.99
N HIS A 136 6.96 -28.28 3.08
CA HIS A 136 5.51 -28.14 3.33
C HIS A 136 5.16 -26.82 4.03
N ILE A 137 5.83 -25.71 3.67
CA ILE A 137 5.62 -24.40 4.27
C ILE A 137 4.23 -23.89 3.86
N ASP A 138 3.44 -23.54 4.85
CA ASP A 138 2.18 -22.81 4.71
C ASP A 138 2.05 -21.80 5.85
N ARG A 139 2.41 -20.55 5.58
CA ARG A 139 2.37 -19.44 6.54
C ARG A 139 0.95 -19.07 6.98
N LEU A 140 -0.05 -19.48 6.20
CA LEU A 140 -1.45 -19.18 6.50
C LEU A 140 -2.09 -20.25 7.39
N ARG A 141 -1.41 -21.38 7.56
CA ARG A 141 -1.94 -22.46 8.37
C ARG A 141 -2.03 -22.05 9.83
N GLY A 142 -3.23 -22.05 10.38
CA GLY A 142 -3.50 -21.67 11.77
C GLY A 142 -3.44 -20.18 12.06
N SER A 143 -3.27 -19.31 11.03
CA SER A 143 -3.21 -17.86 11.23
C SER A 143 -4.59 -17.21 11.53
N GLY A 144 -5.70 -17.88 11.23
CA GLY A 144 -7.04 -17.29 11.30
C GLY A 144 -7.32 -16.21 10.26
N LEU A 145 -6.36 -15.90 9.37
CA LEU A 145 -6.50 -14.86 8.37
C LEU A 145 -7.46 -15.25 7.24
N VAL A 146 -8.35 -14.35 6.88
CA VAL A 146 -9.22 -14.45 5.73
C VAL A 146 -8.60 -13.72 4.55
N LEU A 147 -8.40 -14.44 3.42
CA LEU A 147 -7.83 -13.85 2.22
C LEU A 147 -8.86 -12.96 1.51
N GLY A 148 -8.49 -11.70 1.37
CA GLY A 148 -9.16 -10.74 0.52
C GLY A 148 -8.25 -10.32 -0.64
N LYS A 149 -8.82 -9.82 -1.71
CA LYS A 149 -8.11 -9.14 -2.79
C LYS A 149 -8.74 -7.77 -2.98
N GLY A 150 -7.92 -6.74 -3.00
CA GLY A 150 -8.35 -5.37 -3.21
C GLY A 150 -7.37 -4.63 -4.10
N THR A 151 -7.65 -3.36 -4.33
CA THR A 151 -6.69 -2.38 -4.88
C THR A 151 -5.85 -1.82 -3.75
N ASN A 152 -4.73 -1.19 -4.11
CA ASN A 152 -3.92 -0.44 -3.13
C ASN A 152 -4.54 0.92 -2.77
N TRP A 153 -5.51 1.38 -3.57
CA TRP A 153 -6.16 2.67 -3.37
C TRP A 153 -7.24 2.57 -2.30
N PHE A 154 -7.22 3.51 -1.39
CA PHE A 154 -8.23 3.58 -0.35
C PHE A 154 -8.49 5.03 0.08
N THR A 155 -9.62 5.23 0.70
CA THR A 155 -9.92 6.42 1.48
C THR A 155 -10.44 5.95 2.83
N ILE A 156 -9.73 6.30 3.88
CA ILE A 156 -9.99 5.80 5.23
C ILE A 156 -10.10 6.95 6.23
N THR A 157 -10.87 6.70 7.27
CA THR A 157 -11.02 7.65 8.40
C THR A 157 -9.74 7.72 9.23
N GLN A 158 -9.61 8.77 10.03
CA GLN A 158 -8.53 8.91 11.00
C GLN A 158 -8.49 7.73 12.00
N ALA A 159 -9.66 7.29 12.46
CA ALA A 159 -9.74 6.18 13.41
C ALA A 159 -9.18 4.89 12.81
N PHE A 160 -9.54 4.58 11.56
CA PHE A 160 -9.04 3.40 10.88
C PHE A 160 -7.55 3.53 10.51
N ALA A 161 -7.10 4.72 10.12
CA ALA A 161 -5.69 4.98 9.85
C ALA A 161 -4.81 4.75 11.10
N ARG A 162 -5.26 5.23 12.28
CA ARG A 162 -4.58 4.94 13.56
C ARG A 162 -4.55 3.46 13.86
N TYR A 163 -5.70 2.77 13.73
CA TYR A 163 -5.77 1.32 13.92
C TYR A 163 -4.77 0.58 13.03
N VAL A 164 -4.64 0.95 11.75
CA VAL A 164 -3.67 0.34 10.82
C VAL A 164 -2.23 0.52 11.31
N ILE A 165 -1.88 1.72 11.80
CA ILE A 165 -0.53 1.98 12.31
C ILE A 165 -0.27 1.24 13.62
N ASP A 166 -1.24 1.19 14.52
CA ASP A 166 -1.10 0.51 15.82
C ASP A 166 -0.95 -1.02 15.65
N GLU A 167 -1.62 -1.61 14.65
CA GLU A 167 -1.53 -3.03 14.31
C GLU A 167 -0.34 -3.38 13.39
N TRP A 168 0.36 -2.37 12.86
CA TRP A 168 1.49 -2.61 11.98
C TRP A 168 2.66 -3.21 12.78
N PRO A 169 3.20 -4.39 12.41
CA PRO A 169 4.33 -4.99 13.10
C PRO A 169 5.58 -4.10 12.98
N GLN A 170 6.13 -3.70 14.10
CA GLN A 170 7.38 -2.95 14.18
C GLN A 170 8.60 -3.84 13.93
#